data_394c87bd41de64c30e4d7e83a829797f
#
_entry.id   394c87bd41de64c30e4d7e83a829797f
#
_cell.length_a   1.000
_cell.length_b   1.000
_cell.length_c   1.000
_cell.angle_alpha   90.00
_cell.angle_beta   90.00
_cell.angle_gamma   90.00
#
_symmetry.space_group_name_H-M   'P 1'
#
loop_
_entity.id
_entity.type
_entity.pdbx_description
1 polymer ?
#
loop_
_entity_poly.entity_id
_entity_poly.type
_entity_poly.pdbx_seq_one_letter_code
_entity_poly.pdbx_strand_id
1 'polypeptide(L)'
;MKNKLLSMMLSMLAALGMISCDQQENYNTITEGNAKVNVLLVDAPADYEEVWVEVLAVRILPHGNNESEDSGWVHLDHESEERMVNLLSLVGNNEAYLGSVEVPAGRVSQIRLLLGDNNYIIKNGERIDLKTPSAQQSGLKLQVNKEFESGREYDLIIDFDAGRSIVRAGNSGNYILKPVLRVVAETAASIQGTILPVEAQPKVTATRNGESFSTFTDENGFFRLRGIPGGTYVIEIEPLEPYLPVILDGVSVGNGETVTIETITLNTED
;
A
#
# COMPACT_ATOMS: atom_id res chain seq x y z
N MET A 1 -58.92 -51.60 42.67
CA MET A 1 -58.36 -50.26 42.81
C MET A 1 -56.81 -50.28 42.82
N LYS A 2 -56.14 -51.02 41.92
CA LYS A 2 -54.65 -51.13 41.92
C LYS A 2 -54.00 -50.85 40.55
N ASN A 3 -54.76 -50.48 39.55
CA ASN A 3 -54.23 -50.35 38.16
C ASN A 3 -54.26 -48.91 37.57
N LYS A 4 -54.49 -47.87 38.38
CA LYS A 4 -54.53 -46.51 37.95
C LYS A 4 -53.31 -45.64 38.36
N LEU A 5 -52.42 -46.21 39.21
CA LEU A 5 -51.22 -45.47 39.64
C LEU A 5 -49.95 -45.72 38.80
N LEU A 6 -49.98 -46.78 37.95
CA LEU A 6 -48.82 -47.14 37.15
C LEU A 6 -48.77 -46.46 35.76
N SER A 7 -49.91 -45.86 35.37
CA SER A 7 -49.99 -45.15 34.05
C SER A 7 -49.61 -43.66 34.10
N MET A 8 -49.39 -43.07 35.27
CA MET A 8 -49.12 -41.68 35.46
C MET A 8 -47.61 -41.35 35.69
N MET A 9 -46.79 -42.40 35.81
CA MET A 9 -45.33 -42.26 36.02
C MET A 9 -44.50 -42.48 34.73
N LEU A 10 -45.14 -42.89 33.62
CA LEU A 10 -44.44 -43.18 32.36
C LEU A 10 -44.57 -42.05 31.33
N SER A 11 -45.28 -40.96 31.64
CA SER A 11 -45.49 -39.81 30.75
C SER A 11 -44.64 -38.56 31.10
N MET A 12 -43.70 -38.69 32.08
CA MET A 12 -42.87 -37.53 32.55
C MET A 12 -41.40 -37.71 32.26
N LEU A 13 -40.99 -38.66 31.41
CA LEU A 13 -39.58 -38.93 31.05
C LEU A 13 -39.26 -38.79 29.56
N ALA A 14 -40.06 -38.03 28.81
CA ALA A 14 -39.86 -37.82 27.35
C ALA A 14 -39.75 -36.33 26.94
N ALA A 15 -39.33 -35.43 27.86
CA ALA A 15 -39.18 -34.01 27.57
C ALA A 15 -37.80 -33.46 27.98
N LEU A 16 -36.75 -34.32 27.96
CA LEU A 16 -35.36 -33.85 28.06
C LEU A 16 -34.61 -34.33 26.80
N GLY A 17 -34.73 -33.60 25.77
CA GLY A 17 -33.98 -33.89 24.56
C GLY A 17 -34.06 -32.74 23.57
N MET A 18 -32.91 -32.14 23.35
CA MET A 18 -32.62 -31.20 22.26
C MET A 18 -32.82 -29.72 22.57
N ILE A 19 -32.02 -29.19 23.51
CA ILE A 19 -31.47 -27.84 23.31
C ILE A 19 -30.17 -28.07 22.49
N SER A 20 -30.33 -28.17 21.18
CA SER A 20 -29.24 -27.92 20.24
C SER A 20 -28.97 -26.41 20.30
N CYS A 21 -27.92 -26.02 21.03
CA CYS A 21 -27.33 -24.72 20.82
C CYS A 21 -26.74 -24.73 19.43
N ASP A 22 -27.50 -24.22 18.48
CA ASP A 22 -26.97 -23.72 17.22
C ASP A 22 -26.16 -22.47 17.60
N GLN A 23 -24.85 -22.64 17.83
CA GLN A 23 -23.92 -21.55 17.87
C GLN A 23 -23.75 -21.08 16.42
N GLN A 24 -24.73 -20.31 15.93
CA GLN A 24 -24.44 -19.35 14.88
C GLN A 24 -23.42 -18.37 15.46
N GLU A 25 -22.17 -18.57 15.11
CA GLU A 25 -21.16 -17.52 15.22
C GLU A 25 -21.66 -16.34 14.41
N ASN A 26 -22.34 -15.40 15.09
CA ASN A 26 -22.62 -14.09 14.57
C ASN A 26 -21.30 -13.34 14.43
N TYR A 27 -20.65 -13.46 13.25
CA TYR A 27 -19.58 -12.59 12.80
C TYR A 27 -20.11 -11.17 12.46
N ASN A 28 -20.95 -10.63 13.30
CA ASN A 28 -21.31 -9.21 13.27
C ASN A 28 -20.80 -8.55 14.55
N THR A 29 -19.51 -8.54 14.78
CA THR A 29 -18.92 -7.47 15.59
C THR A 29 -18.95 -6.20 14.75
N ILE A 30 -20.07 -5.46 14.82
CA ILE A 30 -20.06 -4.04 14.50
C ILE A 30 -19.16 -3.42 15.56
N THR A 31 -17.92 -3.16 15.22
CA THR A 31 -17.00 -2.39 16.05
C THR A 31 -17.51 -0.95 16.00
N GLU A 32 -18.26 -0.53 17.05
CA GLU A 32 -18.65 0.88 17.18
C GLU A 32 -17.38 1.72 17.34
N GLY A 33 -17.25 2.80 16.58
CA GLY A 33 -16.14 3.75 16.63
C GLY A 33 -15.38 3.87 15.33
N ASN A 34 -14.36 4.70 15.34
CA ASN A 34 -13.53 4.99 14.18
C ASN A 34 -12.08 4.57 14.42
N ALA A 35 -11.37 4.30 13.33
CA ALA A 35 -9.91 4.24 13.25
C ALA A 35 -9.40 5.49 12.55
N LYS A 36 -8.25 6.01 12.97
CA LYS A 36 -7.55 7.08 12.24
C LYS A 36 -6.65 6.45 11.17
N VAL A 37 -6.76 6.93 9.94
CA VAL A 37 -5.99 6.44 8.81
C VAL A 37 -5.15 7.58 8.24
N ASN A 38 -3.84 7.46 8.34
CA ASN A 38 -2.89 8.32 7.65
C ASN A 38 -2.66 7.77 6.25
N VAL A 39 -2.65 8.63 5.24
CA VAL A 39 -2.39 8.24 3.86
C VAL A 39 -1.06 8.79 3.41
N LEU A 40 -0.21 7.91 2.95
CA LEU A 40 1.16 8.17 2.53
C LEU A 40 1.35 7.71 1.09
N LEU A 41 2.08 8.49 0.29
CA LEU A 41 2.47 8.14 -1.06
C LEU A 41 3.98 7.92 -1.11
N VAL A 42 4.41 6.82 -1.69
CA VAL A 42 5.81 6.47 -1.98
C VAL A 42 5.94 6.10 -3.45
N ASP A 43 7.15 6.05 -3.98
CA ASP A 43 7.40 5.69 -5.38
C ASP A 43 8.47 4.61 -5.54
N ALA A 44 8.37 3.88 -6.65
CA ALA A 44 9.41 3.04 -7.19
C ALA A 44 10.20 3.79 -8.27
N PRO A 45 11.51 3.52 -8.42
CA PRO A 45 12.40 4.22 -9.34
C PRO A 45 11.96 4.22 -10.81
N ALA A 46 12.21 5.33 -11.52
CA ALA A 46 11.96 5.45 -12.95
C ALA A 46 13.08 6.22 -13.68
N ASP A 47 13.25 5.97 -15.00
CA ASP A 47 14.27 6.59 -15.86
C ASP A 47 13.83 7.95 -16.39
N TYR A 48 13.48 8.89 -15.51
CA TYR A 48 13.13 10.27 -15.81
C TYR A 48 13.84 11.20 -14.84
N GLU A 49 13.96 12.49 -15.18
CA GLU A 49 14.51 13.49 -14.27
C GLU A 49 13.50 13.85 -13.19
N GLU A 50 12.22 13.98 -13.58
CA GLU A 50 11.12 14.23 -12.66
C GLU A 50 9.83 13.58 -13.20
N VAL A 51 8.97 13.16 -12.30
CA VAL A 51 7.61 12.67 -12.60
C VAL A 51 6.63 13.35 -11.66
N TRP A 52 5.85 14.26 -12.20
CA TRP A 52 4.88 15.03 -11.45
C TRP A 52 3.47 14.50 -11.67
N VAL A 53 2.77 14.24 -10.58
CA VAL A 53 1.36 13.85 -10.60
C VAL A 53 0.52 14.80 -9.76
N GLU A 54 -0.68 15.10 -10.24
CA GLU A 54 -1.66 15.88 -9.50
C GLU A 54 -2.58 14.95 -8.72
N VAL A 55 -2.44 14.91 -7.38
CA VAL A 55 -3.28 14.12 -6.49
C VAL A 55 -4.43 14.99 -6.01
N LEU A 56 -5.67 14.61 -6.35
CA LEU A 56 -6.87 15.36 -5.98
C LEU A 56 -7.46 14.89 -4.66
N ALA A 57 -7.57 13.56 -4.49
CA ALA A 57 -8.18 12.99 -3.30
C ALA A 57 -7.84 11.50 -3.17
N VAL A 58 -8.01 11.00 -1.95
CA VAL A 58 -8.11 9.56 -1.67
C VAL A 58 -9.51 9.27 -1.14
N ARG A 59 -10.15 8.22 -1.63
CA ARG A 59 -11.44 7.74 -1.16
C ARG A 59 -11.31 6.34 -0.60
N ILE A 60 -11.89 6.09 0.57
CA ILE A 60 -11.83 4.81 1.28
C ILE A 60 -13.24 4.25 1.37
N LEU A 61 -13.44 3.01 0.95
CA LEU A 61 -14.72 2.32 0.98
C LEU A 61 -14.76 1.31 2.14
N PRO A 62 -15.49 1.61 3.22
CA PRO A 62 -15.77 0.62 4.25
C PRO A 62 -16.59 -0.54 3.69
N HIS A 63 -16.36 -1.75 4.20
CA HIS A 63 -17.10 -2.95 3.77
C HIS A 63 -18.59 -2.83 4.05
N GLY A 64 -19.38 -3.30 3.09
CA GLY A 64 -20.85 -3.22 3.17
C GLY A 64 -21.45 -1.95 2.60
N ASN A 65 -20.64 -0.92 2.31
CA ASN A 65 -21.10 0.28 1.63
C ASN A 65 -21.13 0.09 0.12
N ASN A 66 -22.03 0.84 -0.53
CA ASN A 66 -22.23 0.78 -1.97
C ASN A 66 -21.19 1.67 -2.69
N GLU A 67 -20.36 1.07 -3.54
CA GLU A 67 -19.34 1.81 -4.30
C GLU A 67 -19.93 2.77 -5.35
N SER A 68 -21.20 2.59 -5.71
CA SER A 68 -21.90 3.45 -6.68
C SER A 68 -22.48 4.71 -6.04
N GLU A 69 -22.54 4.78 -4.71
CA GLU A 69 -23.05 5.92 -3.95
C GLU A 69 -21.89 6.70 -3.36
N ASP A 70 -21.82 7.99 -3.61
CA ASP A 70 -20.76 8.86 -3.07
C ASP A 70 -20.77 8.89 -1.53
N SER A 71 -21.95 8.81 -0.93
CA SER A 71 -22.15 8.72 0.52
C SER A 71 -21.57 7.47 1.18
N GLY A 72 -21.25 6.44 0.39
CA GLY A 72 -20.60 5.22 0.88
C GLY A 72 -19.09 5.35 1.10
N TRP A 73 -18.48 6.42 0.60
CA TRP A 73 -17.04 6.65 0.66
C TRP A 73 -16.67 7.60 1.80
N VAL A 74 -15.56 7.34 2.44
CA VAL A 74 -14.84 8.30 3.28
C VAL A 74 -13.86 9.06 2.39
N HIS A 75 -13.92 10.39 2.43
CA HIS A 75 -13.17 11.27 1.55
C HIS A 75 -12.01 11.92 2.29
N LEU A 76 -10.83 11.88 1.69
CA LEU A 76 -9.66 12.66 2.05
C LEU A 76 -9.30 13.51 0.84
N ASP A 77 -9.75 14.76 0.84
CA ASP A 77 -9.43 15.73 -0.22
C ASP A 77 -8.05 16.35 0.05
N HIS A 78 -7.23 16.40 -0.98
CA HIS A 78 -5.90 17.00 -0.89
C HIS A 78 -5.98 18.48 -1.25
N GLU A 79 -5.41 19.34 -0.41
CA GLU A 79 -5.49 20.79 -0.57
C GLU A 79 -4.84 21.27 -1.87
N SER A 80 -5.37 22.34 -2.46
CA SER A 80 -5.02 22.76 -3.81
C SER A 80 -3.56 23.16 -4.00
N GLU A 81 -2.89 23.64 -2.97
CA GLU A 81 -1.49 24.09 -3.02
C GLU A 81 -0.50 22.94 -2.96
N GLU A 82 -0.91 21.77 -2.43
CA GLU A 82 -0.07 20.60 -2.21
C GLU A 82 -0.38 19.44 -3.19
N ARG A 83 -1.25 19.66 -4.17
CA ARG A 83 -1.70 18.58 -5.08
C ARG A 83 -0.62 18.03 -5.99
N MET A 84 0.41 18.81 -6.28
CA MET A 84 1.49 18.38 -7.17
C MET A 84 2.58 17.65 -6.40
N VAL A 85 2.77 16.39 -6.72
CA VAL A 85 3.78 15.53 -6.10
C VAL A 85 4.80 15.08 -7.14
N ASN A 86 6.08 15.35 -6.90
CA ASN A 86 7.16 14.74 -7.67
C ASN A 86 7.45 13.34 -7.12
N LEU A 87 7.01 12.32 -7.84
CA LEU A 87 7.15 10.93 -7.42
C LEU A 87 8.62 10.54 -7.20
N LEU A 88 9.53 10.98 -8.08
CA LEU A 88 10.94 10.60 -7.99
C LEU A 88 11.67 11.25 -6.80
N SER A 89 11.06 12.21 -6.11
CA SER A 89 11.58 12.72 -4.83
C SER A 89 11.24 11.82 -3.65
N LEU A 90 10.33 10.84 -3.84
CA LEU A 90 9.86 9.94 -2.78
C LEU A 90 10.75 8.68 -2.68
N VAL A 91 12.05 8.90 -2.54
CA VAL A 91 13.06 7.83 -2.43
C VAL A 91 13.64 7.75 -1.01
N GLY A 92 14.21 6.62 -0.67
CA GLY A 92 14.83 6.41 0.65
C GLY A 92 13.79 6.48 1.78
N ASN A 93 13.89 7.51 2.61
CA ASN A 93 12.95 7.76 3.72
C ASN A 93 11.89 8.83 3.39
N ASN A 94 11.92 9.36 2.17
CA ASN A 94 10.98 10.39 1.75
C ASN A 94 9.64 9.78 1.36
N GLU A 95 8.59 10.41 1.82
CA GLU A 95 7.20 10.07 1.51
C GLU A 95 6.37 11.35 1.43
N ALA A 96 5.34 11.36 0.60
CA ALA A 96 4.36 12.43 0.60
C ALA A 96 3.21 12.07 1.54
N TYR A 97 3.02 12.85 2.59
CA TYR A 97 1.88 12.74 3.47
C TYR A 97 0.67 13.42 2.81
N LEU A 98 -0.34 12.62 2.44
CA LEU A 98 -1.54 13.11 1.76
C LEU A 98 -2.61 13.59 2.76
N GLY A 99 -2.46 13.26 4.04
CA GLY A 99 -3.38 13.66 5.11
C GLY A 99 -3.84 12.48 5.96
N SER A 100 -4.76 12.75 6.90
CA SER A 100 -5.40 11.73 7.73
C SER A 100 -6.91 11.89 7.76
N VAL A 101 -7.61 10.79 7.96
CA VAL A 101 -9.07 10.75 8.00
C VAL A 101 -9.56 9.69 8.98
N GLU A 102 -10.70 9.96 9.62
CA GLU A 102 -11.42 8.99 10.45
C GLU A 102 -12.25 8.05 9.57
N VAL A 103 -12.00 6.75 9.70
CA VAL A 103 -12.71 5.68 8.96
C VAL A 103 -13.48 4.84 9.96
N PRO A 104 -14.76 4.50 9.72
CA PRO A 104 -15.49 3.58 10.57
C PRO A 104 -14.70 2.29 10.79
N ALA A 105 -14.60 1.84 12.05
CA ALA A 105 -13.95 0.59 12.38
C ALA A 105 -14.63 -0.59 11.67
N GLY A 106 -13.84 -1.57 11.29
CA GLY A 106 -14.28 -2.72 10.52
C GLY A 106 -13.44 -2.91 9.26
N ARG A 107 -13.94 -3.74 8.36
CA ARG A 107 -13.21 -4.07 7.13
C ARG A 107 -13.31 -2.95 6.11
N VAL A 108 -12.17 -2.52 5.58
CA VAL A 108 -12.08 -1.69 4.37
C VAL A 108 -11.84 -2.59 3.17
N SER A 109 -12.69 -2.47 2.17
CA SER A 109 -12.64 -3.31 0.97
C SER A 109 -11.79 -2.71 -0.15
N GLN A 110 -11.90 -1.40 -0.33
CA GLN A 110 -11.32 -0.71 -1.48
C GLN A 110 -10.93 0.72 -1.13
N ILE A 111 -9.89 1.21 -1.80
CA ILE A 111 -9.59 2.65 -1.86
C ILE A 111 -9.55 3.11 -3.31
N ARG A 112 -9.63 4.42 -3.52
CA ARG A 112 -9.40 5.07 -4.82
C ARG A 112 -8.45 6.23 -4.66
N LEU A 113 -7.43 6.28 -5.52
CA LEU A 113 -6.59 7.47 -5.69
C LEU A 113 -7.13 8.26 -6.89
N LEU A 114 -7.53 9.51 -6.67
CA LEU A 114 -8.01 10.41 -7.70
C LEU A 114 -6.86 11.29 -8.17
N LEU A 115 -6.58 11.26 -9.48
CA LEU A 115 -5.57 12.10 -10.11
C LEU A 115 -6.23 13.17 -10.95
N GLY A 116 -5.62 14.35 -11.01
CA GLY A 116 -6.00 15.43 -11.89
C GLY A 116 -5.42 15.27 -13.30
N ASP A 117 -5.51 16.34 -14.08
CA ASP A 117 -5.06 16.38 -15.47
C ASP A 117 -3.67 16.98 -15.66
N ASN A 118 -3.12 17.64 -14.62
CA ASN A 118 -1.82 18.33 -14.69
C ASN A 118 -0.65 17.37 -14.37
N ASN A 119 -0.58 16.25 -15.10
CA ASN A 119 0.50 15.26 -14.92
C ASN A 119 1.55 15.45 -16.02
N TYR A 120 2.85 15.41 -15.66
CA TYR A 120 3.93 15.58 -16.62
C TYR A 120 5.23 14.91 -16.15
N ILE A 121 6.16 14.74 -17.10
CA ILE A 121 7.54 14.32 -16.84
C ILE A 121 8.50 15.42 -17.27
N ILE A 122 9.70 15.44 -16.64
CA ILE A 122 10.86 16.14 -17.18
C ILE A 122 11.81 15.09 -17.75
N LYS A 123 12.20 15.31 -19.02
CA LYS A 123 13.13 14.44 -19.72
C LYS A 123 14.02 15.28 -20.62
N ASN A 124 15.35 15.17 -20.47
CA ASN A 124 16.36 15.99 -21.14
C ASN A 124 16.12 17.50 -20.95
N GLY A 125 15.67 17.90 -19.77
CA GLY A 125 15.33 19.29 -19.43
C GLY A 125 14.02 19.79 -20.03
N GLU A 126 13.26 18.97 -20.75
CA GLU A 126 11.98 19.35 -21.37
C GLU A 126 10.79 18.77 -20.61
N ARG A 127 9.77 19.62 -20.41
CA ARG A 127 8.48 19.19 -19.88
C ARG A 127 7.66 18.50 -20.97
N ILE A 128 7.18 17.30 -20.66
CA ILE A 128 6.28 16.52 -21.52
C ILE A 128 5.02 16.18 -20.74
N ASP A 129 3.88 16.73 -21.17
CA ASP A 129 2.59 16.46 -20.52
C ASP A 129 2.16 15.01 -20.75
N LEU A 130 1.64 14.40 -19.70
CA LEU A 130 1.12 13.05 -19.71
C LEU A 130 -0.39 13.05 -19.96
N LYS A 131 -0.84 12.32 -20.98
CA LYS A 131 -2.27 12.11 -21.18
C LYS A 131 -2.79 11.12 -20.16
N THR A 132 -3.74 11.54 -19.33
CA THR A 132 -4.43 10.68 -18.37
C THR A 132 -5.79 10.27 -18.97
N PRO A 133 -6.02 9.00 -19.29
CA PRO A 133 -7.31 8.55 -19.82
C PRO A 133 -8.44 8.85 -18.82
N SER A 134 -9.60 9.28 -19.33
CA SER A 134 -10.75 9.71 -18.53
C SER A 134 -11.27 8.66 -17.52
N ALA A 135 -11.10 7.37 -17.85
CA ALA A 135 -11.43 6.27 -16.94
C ALA A 135 -10.55 6.25 -15.67
N GLN A 136 -9.38 6.90 -15.70
CA GLN A 136 -8.50 7.03 -14.54
C GLN A 136 -8.82 8.27 -13.71
N GLN A 137 -9.52 9.25 -14.27
CA GLN A 137 -10.01 10.44 -13.56
C GLN A 137 -11.11 10.09 -12.53
N SER A 138 -11.86 9.00 -12.73
CA SER A 138 -12.83 8.50 -11.75
C SER A 138 -12.20 7.82 -10.54
N GLY A 139 -10.87 7.76 -10.48
CA GLY A 139 -10.10 7.13 -9.42
C GLY A 139 -9.68 5.70 -9.74
N LEU A 140 -8.44 5.42 -9.35
CA LEU A 140 -7.83 4.11 -9.49
C LEU A 140 -8.26 3.22 -8.35
N LYS A 141 -8.92 2.13 -8.66
CA LYS A 141 -9.44 1.17 -7.68
C LYS A 141 -8.32 0.26 -7.18
N LEU A 142 -8.10 0.29 -5.87
CA LEU A 142 -7.12 -0.54 -5.17
C LEU A 142 -7.84 -1.39 -4.13
N GLN A 143 -7.64 -2.71 -4.17
CA GLN A 143 -8.21 -3.63 -3.18
C GLN A 143 -7.32 -3.66 -1.94
N VAL A 144 -7.91 -3.44 -0.75
CA VAL A 144 -7.19 -3.41 0.53
C VAL A 144 -7.50 -4.65 1.36
N ASN A 145 -8.79 -4.94 1.56
CA ASN A 145 -9.28 -6.06 2.38
C ASN A 145 -8.64 -6.15 3.78
N LYS A 146 -8.53 -5.02 4.46
CA LYS A 146 -7.94 -4.88 5.79
C LYS A 146 -9.00 -4.53 6.83
N GLU A 147 -8.84 -5.09 8.03
CA GLU A 147 -9.66 -4.76 9.21
C GLU A 147 -8.99 -3.62 9.98
N PHE A 148 -9.75 -2.56 10.26
CA PHE A 148 -9.34 -1.44 11.10
C PHE A 148 -10.09 -1.51 12.45
N GLU A 149 -9.32 -1.55 13.54
CA GLU A 149 -9.87 -1.61 14.90
C GLU A 149 -10.17 -0.20 15.42
N SER A 150 -11.26 -0.07 16.17
CA SER A 150 -11.67 1.20 16.77
C SER A 150 -10.59 1.77 17.70
N GLY A 151 -10.36 3.09 17.61
CA GLY A 151 -9.40 3.81 18.45
C GLY A 151 -7.94 3.58 18.10
N ARG A 152 -7.64 2.86 17.01
CA ARG A 152 -6.27 2.69 16.51
C ARG A 152 -5.94 3.63 15.36
N GLU A 153 -4.66 3.84 15.17
CA GLU A 153 -4.09 4.60 14.06
C GLU A 153 -3.37 3.65 13.10
N TYR A 154 -3.58 3.86 11.79
CA TYR A 154 -3.04 3.05 10.70
C TYR A 154 -2.37 3.93 9.66
N ASP A 155 -1.27 3.44 9.09
CA ASP A 155 -0.67 4.01 7.90
C ASP A 155 -1.15 3.23 6.67
N LEU A 156 -1.74 3.93 5.71
CA LEU A 156 -2.14 3.42 4.41
C LEU A 156 -1.13 3.94 3.39
N ILE A 157 -0.22 3.08 3.00
CA ILE A 157 0.87 3.41 2.08
C ILE A 157 0.44 3.06 0.66
N ILE A 158 0.40 4.05 -0.21
CA ILE A 158 0.17 3.90 -1.64
C ILE A 158 1.53 3.98 -2.32
N ASP A 159 1.97 2.87 -2.90
CA ASP A 159 3.19 2.80 -3.68
C ASP A 159 2.86 2.99 -5.15
N PHE A 160 3.41 4.04 -5.73
CA PHE A 160 3.20 4.44 -7.12
C PHE A 160 4.42 4.02 -7.94
N ASP A 161 4.28 3.04 -8.82
CA ASP A 161 5.35 2.61 -9.70
C ASP A 161 5.43 3.54 -10.93
N ALA A 162 6.16 4.66 -10.81
CA ALA A 162 6.29 5.64 -11.89
C ALA A 162 6.88 5.03 -13.16
N GLY A 163 7.87 4.14 -13.03
CA GLY A 163 8.53 3.50 -14.17
C GLY A 163 7.59 2.67 -15.04
N ARG A 164 6.66 1.95 -14.42
CA ARG A 164 5.66 1.14 -15.13
C ARG A 164 4.42 1.92 -15.51
N SER A 165 4.19 3.06 -14.85
CA SER A 165 3.00 3.88 -15.07
C SER A 165 3.08 4.76 -16.32
N ILE A 166 4.28 5.07 -16.80
CA ILE A 166 4.48 5.97 -17.95
C ILE A 166 4.71 5.15 -19.20
N VAL A 167 3.77 5.24 -20.15
CA VAL A 167 3.80 4.47 -21.39
C VAL A 167 3.92 5.39 -22.60
N ARG A 168 4.92 5.13 -23.46
CA ARG A 168 5.03 5.82 -24.74
C ARG A 168 3.98 5.33 -25.72
N ALA A 169 3.17 6.24 -26.26
CA ALA A 169 2.09 5.95 -27.20
C ALA A 169 2.60 5.76 -28.62
N GLY A 170 3.02 4.57 -28.98
CA GLY A 170 3.48 4.22 -30.33
C GLY A 170 4.61 5.12 -30.81
N ASN A 171 4.56 5.54 -32.08
CA ASN A 171 5.57 6.41 -32.71
C ASN A 171 5.21 7.91 -32.65
N SER A 172 4.14 8.30 -31.95
CA SER A 172 3.66 9.69 -31.92
C SER A 172 4.49 10.61 -31.02
N GLY A 173 5.42 10.07 -30.20
CA GLY A 173 6.15 10.84 -29.20
C GLY A 173 5.34 11.23 -27.97
N ASN A 174 4.04 10.90 -27.93
CA ASN A 174 3.18 11.17 -26.78
C ASN A 174 3.42 10.15 -25.65
N TYR A 175 3.26 10.61 -24.43
CA TYR A 175 3.29 9.76 -23.24
C TYR A 175 1.91 9.71 -22.59
N ILE A 176 1.57 8.55 -22.04
CA ILE A 176 0.30 8.28 -21.38
C ILE A 176 0.60 7.83 -19.96
N LEU A 177 -0.08 8.42 -18.99
CA LEU A 177 -0.08 7.96 -17.62
C LEU A 177 -1.11 6.83 -17.46
N LYS A 178 -0.64 5.62 -17.20
CA LYS A 178 -1.41 4.43 -16.85
C LYS A 178 -0.96 3.95 -15.48
N PRO A 179 -1.43 4.55 -14.39
CA PRO A 179 -0.90 4.30 -13.07
C PRO A 179 -0.88 2.83 -12.68
N VAL A 180 0.28 2.35 -12.27
CA VAL A 180 0.49 1.05 -11.64
C VAL A 180 0.72 1.32 -10.17
N LEU A 181 -0.23 0.92 -9.34
CA LEU A 181 -0.25 1.19 -7.91
C LEU A 181 -0.38 -0.10 -7.14
N ARG A 182 0.19 -0.13 -5.96
CA ARG A 182 -0.18 -1.07 -4.91
C ARG A 182 -0.48 -0.30 -3.63
N VAL A 183 -1.27 -0.90 -2.77
CA VAL A 183 -1.56 -0.34 -1.46
C VAL A 183 -1.21 -1.35 -0.38
N VAL A 184 -0.60 -0.85 0.66
CA VAL A 184 -0.31 -1.62 1.87
C VAL A 184 -0.94 -0.85 3.03
N ALA A 185 -1.87 -1.50 3.72
CA ALA A 185 -2.44 -0.96 4.92
C ALA A 185 -1.69 -1.53 6.11
N GLU A 186 -1.02 -0.67 6.87
CA GLU A 186 -0.52 -0.88 8.21
C GLU A 186 0.47 -2.04 8.44
N THR A 187 1.21 -2.00 9.52
CA THR A 187 2.17 -3.02 9.98
C THR A 187 3.03 -3.65 8.87
N ALA A 188 3.16 -2.91 7.77
CA ALA A 188 4.01 -3.31 6.69
C ALA A 188 5.46 -3.30 7.16
N ALA A 189 6.19 -4.33 6.80
CA ALA A 189 7.60 -4.42 7.10
C ALA A 189 8.39 -3.36 6.31
N SER A 190 9.56 -3.02 6.83
CA SER A 190 10.51 -2.15 6.15
C SER A 190 11.91 -2.75 6.20
N ILE A 191 12.67 -2.59 5.13
CA ILE A 191 14.10 -2.88 5.08
C ILE A 191 14.81 -1.57 4.75
N GLN A 192 15.78 -1.19 5.58
CA GLN A 192 16.52 0.05 5.41
C GLN A 192 18.02 -0.16 5.61
N GLY A 193 18.83 0.78 5.17
CA GLY A 193 20.29 0.74 5.34
C GLY A 193 20.96 1.93 4.68
N THR A 194 22.30 1.95 4.74
CA THR A 194 23.13 2.98 4.12
C THR A 194 24.11 2.33 3.17
N ILE A 195 24.27 2.93 2.00
CA ILE A 195 25.19 2.45 0.95
C ILE A 195 26.17 3.58 0.62
N LEU A 196 27.43 3.26 0.62
CA LEU A 196 28.52 4.20 0.37
C LEU A 196 29.41 3.68 -0.81
N PRO A 197 30.02 4.60 -1.55
CA PRO A 197 29.90 6.04 -1.44
C PRO A 197 28.56 6.55 -2.02
N VAL A 198 28.16 7.74 -1.60
CA VAL A 198 26.85 8.31 -2.00
C VAL A 198 26.75 8.61 -3.51
N GLU A 199 27.88 8.85 -4.16
CA GLU A 199 27.98 9.11 -5.60
C GLU A 199 27.57 7.89 -6.44
N ALA A 200 27.56 6.71 -5.86
CA ALA A 200 27.15 5.47 -6.53
C ALA A 200 25.65 5.45 -6.85
N GLN A 201 24.82 6.24 -6.17
CA GLN A 201 23.38 6.41 -6.36
C GLN A 201 22.64 5.10 -6.69
N PRO A 202 22.83 4.02 -5.92
CA PRO A 202 22.34 2.71 -6.29
C PRO A 202 20.82 2.63 -6.23
N LYS A 203 20.26 1.89 -7.18
CA LYS A 203 18.93 1.32 -7.06
C LYS A 203 19.00 0.10 -6.17
N VAL A 204 18.10 0.00 -5.19
CA VAL A 204 17.97 -1.14 -4.28
C VAL A 204 16.68 -1.86 -4.58
N THR A 205 16.76 -3.15 -4.89
CA THR A 205 15.60 -3.98 -5.23
C THR A 205 15.53 -5.18 -4.28
N ALA A 206 14.40 -5.35 -3.58
CA ALA A 206 14.10 -6.52 -2.78
C ALA A 206 13.15 -7.44 -3.54
N THR A 207 13.53 -8.69 -3.74
CA THR A 207 12.73 -9.69 -4.47
C THR A 207 12.36 -10.85 -3.57
N ARG A 208 11.07 -11.25 -3.61
CA ARG A 208 10.53 -12.42 -2.92
C ARG A 208 9.40 -13.03 -3.72
N ASN A 209 9.42 -14.34 -3.93
CA ASN A 209 8.35 -15.10 -4.62
C ASN A 209 7.94 -14.51 -5.99
N GLY A 210 8.87 -13.85 -6.69
CA GLY A 210 8.62 -13.23 -7.99
C GLY A 210 8.03 -11.81 -7.91
N GLU A 211 7.79 -11.27 -6.71
CA GLU A 211 7.46 -9.87 -6.49
C GLU A 211 8.72 -9.08 -6.16
N SER A 212 8.85 -7.88 -6.72
CA SER A 212 10.00 -7.00 -6.52
C SER A 212 9.53 -5.62 -6.04
N PHE A 213 10.30 -5.06 -5.10
CA PHE A 213 10.09 -3.75 -4.49
C PHE A 213 11.40 -2.98 -4.60
N SER A 214 11.37 -1.75 -5.12
CA SER A 214 12.59 -0.99 -5.39
C SER A 214 12.52 0.42 -4.84
N THR A 215 13.70 0.97 -4.51
CA THR A 215 13.90 2.38 -4.15
C THR A 215 15.31 2.81 -4.59
N PHE A 216 15.58 4.12 -4.59
CA PHE A 216 16.95 4.67 -4.67
C PHE A 216 17.45 5.06 -3.29
N THR A 217 18.76 5.28 -3.16
CA THR A 217 19.32 5.95 -2.01
C THR A 217 19.07 7.46 -2.10
N ASP A 218 18.95 8.11 -0.93
CA ASP A 218 18.93 9.57 -0.82
C ASP A 218 20.34 10.18 -0.88
N GLU A 219 20.45 11.49 -0.71
CA GLU A 219 21.71 12.26 -0.73
C GLU A 219 22.73 11.84 0.35
N ASN A 220 22.30 11.12 1.38
CA ASN A 220 23.14 10.59 2.46
C ASN A 220 23.49 9.10 2.23
N GLY A 221 23.09 8.52 1.11
CA GLY A 221 23.25 7.10 0.81
C GLY A 221 22.26 6.20 1.56
N PHE A 222 21.26 6.78 2.24
CA PHE A 222 20.25 6.02 2.96
C PHE A 222 19.15 5.53 2.01
N PHE A 223 18.71 4.29 2.19
CA PHE A 223 17.54 3.73 1.50
C PHE A 223 16.55 3.13 2.49
N ARG A 224 15.27 3.11 2.10
CA ARG A 224 14.23 2.41 2.83
C ARG A 224 13.19 1.83 1.88
N LEU A 225 13.13 0.51 1.83
CA LEU A 225 12.02 -0.23 1.21
C LEU A 225 10.91 -0.36 2.24
N ARG A 226 9.83 0.36 2.03
CA ARG A 226 8.69 0.45 2.94
C ARG A 226 7.48 -0.26 2.37
N GLY A 227 6.57 -0.68 3.22
CA GLY A 227 5.32 -1.28 2.77
C GLY A 227 5.48 -2.66 2.14
N ILE A 228 6.55 -3.38 2.46
CA ILE A 228 6.77 -4.73 1.96
C ILE A 228 6.13 -5.77 2.89
N PRO A 229 5.59 -6.88 2.38
CA PRO A 229 5.11 -7.98 3.23
C PRO A 229 6.24 -8.58 4.06
N GLY A 230 5.97 -9.05 5.29
CA GLY A 230 6.95 -9.80 6.05
C GLY A 230 7.41 -11.06 5.31
N GLY A 231 8.69 -11.38 5.39
CA GLY A 231 9.27 -12.55 4.71
C GLY A 231 10.78 -12.45 4.54
N THR A 232 11.34 -13.36 3.74
CA THR A 232 12.77 -13.40 3.42
C THR A 232 12.98 -12.95 1.97
N TYR A 233 13.88 -12.00 1.78
CA TYR A 233 14.17 -11.33 0.53
C TYR A 233 15.59 -11.55 0.05
N VAL A 234 15.76 -11.49 -1.26
CA VAL A 234 17.04 -11.24 -1.94
C VAL A 234 17.08 -9.74 -2.22
N ILE A 235 18.13 -9.06 -1.76
CA ILE A 235 18.34 -7.63 -2.00
C ILE A 235 19.41 -7.47 -3.07
N GLU A 236 19.08 -6.84 -4.17
CA GLU A 236 19.97 -6.49 -5.25
C GLU A 236 20.25 -5.00 -5.24
N ILE A 237 21.52 -4.62 -5.28
CA ILE A 237 22.01 -3.24 -5.26
C ILE A 237 22.71 -2.99 -6.58
N GLU A 238 22.11 -2.12 -7.40
CA GLU A 238 22.56 -1.78 -8.75
C GLU A 238 23.08 -0.32 -8.76
N PRO A 239 24.41 -0.11 -8.58
CA PRO A 239 24.98 1.23 -8.57
C PRO A 239 25.26 1.75 -9.98
N LEU A 240 25.58 3.05 -10.08
CA LEU A 240 26.19 3.64 -11.28
C LEU A 240 27.64 3.19 -11.45
N GLU A 241 28.11 3.08 -12.70
CA GLU A 241 29.52 2.84 -12.97
C GLU A 241 30.41 3.94 -12.34
N PRO A 242 31.60 3.63 -11.84
CA PRO A 242 32.34 2.35 -11.96
C PRO A 242 32.14 1.35 -10.80
N TYR A 243 31.08 1.50 -10.00
CA TYR A 243 30.85 0.66 -8.84
C TYR A 243 30.23 -0.69 -9.23
N LEU A 244 30.59 -1.74 -8.48
CA LEU A 244 30.12 -3.10 -8.71
C LEU A 244 28.80 -3.36 -7.98
N PRO A 245 27.86 -4.12 -8.60
CA PRO A 245 26.61 -4.51 -7.96
C PRO A 245 26.86 -5.46 -6.77
N VAL A 246 25.94 -5.44 -5.81
CA VAL A 246 25.98 -6.30 -4.62
C VAL A 246 24.65 -7.03 -4.46
N ILE A 247 24.71 -8.31 -4.10
CA ILE A 247 23.54 -9.13 -3.80
C ILE A 247 23.65 -9.61 -2.34
N LEU A 248 22.58 -9.41 -1.58
CA LEU A 248 22.41 -9.91 -0.22
C LEU A 248 21.27 -10.93 -0.20
N ASP A 249 21.59 -12.17 0.11
CA ASP A 249 20.61 -13.23 0.24
C ASP A 249 20.10 -13.35 1.68
N GLY A 250 18.84 -13.77 1.82
CA GLY A 250 18.28 -14.19 3.10
C GLY A 250 17.96 -13.07 4.09
N VAL A 251 17.72 -11.84 3.63
CA VAL A 251 17.30 -10.73 4.48
C VAL A 251 15.85 -10.97 4.92
N SER A 252 15.66 -11.30 6.20
CA SER A 252 14.34 -11.60 6.77
C SER A 252 13.79 -10.44 7.56
N VAL A 253 12.51 -10.13 7.37
CA VAL A 253 11.78 -9.09 8.09
C VAL A 253 10.40 -9.62 8.50
N GLY A 254 9.99 -9.39 9.75
CA GLY A 254 8.66 -9.71 10.27
C GLY A 254 7.60 -8.70 9.83
N ASN A 255 6.31 -9.08 9.90
CA ASN A 255 5.23 -8.12 9.66
C ASN A 255 5.28 -6.98 10.69
N GLY A 256 5.25 -5.72 10.21
CA GLY A 256 5.35 -4.54 11.05
C GLY A 256 6.75 -4.28 11.63
N GLU A 257 7.75 -5.03 11.21
CA GLU A 257 9.13 -4.89 11.65
C GLU A 257 9.93 -4.00 10.69
N THR A 258 10.88 -3.26 11.23
CA THR A 258 11.91 -2.57 10.44
C THR A 258 13.25 -3.25 10.68
N VAL A 259 13.83 -3.80 9.63
CA VAL A 259 15.17 -4.39 9.66
C VAL A 259 16.14 -3.38 9.07
N THR A 260 17.23 -3.09 9.82
CA THR A 260 18.31 -2.24 9.35
C THR A 260 19.48 -3.12 8.93
N ILE A 261 19.87 -3.03 7.65
CA ILE A 261 21.06 -3.68 7.11
C ILE A 261 22.28 -2.85 7.53
N GLU A 262 23.37 -3.54 7.86
CA GLU A 262 24.65 -2.86 8.10
C GLU A 262 25.10 -2.04 6.89
N THR A 263 25.86 -0.96 7.13
CA THR A 263 26.36 -0.10 6.05
C THR A 263 27.13 -0.90 5.02
N ILE A 264 26.74 -0.78 3.75
CA ILE A 264 27.36 -1.46 2.62
C ILE A 264 28.31 -0.48 1.94
N THR A 265 29.58 -0.88 1.79
CA THR A 265 30.57 -0.12 1.03
C THR A 265 30.78 -0.81 -0.32
N LEU A 266 30.48 -0.08 -1.40
CA LEU A 266 30.65 -0.56 -2.77
C LEU A 266 32.10 -0.46 -3.21
N ASN A 267 32.57 -1.46 -3.96
CA ASN A 267 33.86 -1.47 -4.60
C ASN A 267 33.77 -1.05 -6.07
N THR A 268 34.85 -0.54 -6.62
CA THR A 268 35.00 -0.29 -8.06
C THR A 268 35.70 -1.47 -8.74
N GLU A 269 35.55 -1.61 -10.04
CA GLU A 269 36.47 -2.43 -10.83
C GLU A 269 37.88 -1.82 -10.76
N ASP A 270 38.90 -2.66 -10.54
CA ASP A 270 40.33 -2.28 -10.52
C ASP A 270 40.84 -1.89 -11.93
#